data_ca54f57c21cca357ee3beb529ca235d7
#
_entry.id   ca54f57c21cca357ee3beb529ca235d7
#
_cell.length_a   1.000
_cell.length_b   1.000
_cell.length_c   1.000
_cell.angle_alpha   90.00
_cell.angle_beta   90.00
_cell.angle_gamma   90.00
#
_symmetry.space_group_name_H-M   'P 1'
#
loop_
_entity.id
_entity.type
_entity.pdbx_description
1 polymer ?
#
loop_
_entity_poly.entity_id
_entity_poly.type
_entity_poly.pdbx_seq_one_letter_code
_entity_poly.pdbx_strand_id
1 'polypeptide(L)'
;MYTNRNSGKTDLRVRRTRKMLWEALVKLLEERPFEALSVQEICDRAMVHRTTFYKHFEDKYQLLSYGLEEARERFADRSYEDRILHPIQMFEEFGDMRQFHALATSDRECSSMNSMIQKHACDSLREDLLEAESRGARFPVPVDIIAAFYSGAVSSLGSWWLKNDSSVSAKEMDEYLGRLINKDAFFPNESPKK
;
A
#
# COMPACT_ATOMS: atom_id res chain seq x y z
N MET A 1 -22.63 2.17 38.09
CA MET A 1 -22.31 2.16 36.63
C MET A 1 -21.10 3.05 36.41
N TYR A 2 -19.87 2.48 36.42
CA TYR A 2 -18.64 3.20 36.08
C TYR A 2 -18.36 2.99 34.61
N THR A 3 -18.72 3.97 33.78
CA THR A 3 -18.40 3.96 32.35
C THR A 3 -16.91 4.20 32.12
N ASN A 4 -16.31 3.27 31.42
CA ASN A 4 -14.91 3.14 31.09
C ASN A 4 -14.40 4.30 30.20
N ARG A 5 -14.12 5.47 30.81
CA ARG A 5 -13.51 6.66 30.13
C ARG A 5 -12.03 6.47 29.81
N ASN A 6 -11.44 5.34 30.19
CA ASN A 6 -9.98 5.12 30.03
C ASN A 6 -9.61 4.40 28.74
N SER A 7 -10.53 3.66 28.12
CA SER A 7 -10.28 2.91 26.89
C SER A 7 -10.00 3.82 25.70
N GLY A 8 -10.80 4.85 25.48
CA GLY A 8 -10.63 5.78 24.36
C GLY A 8 -9.35 6.63 24.43
N LYS A 9 -8.88 7.01 25.66
CA LYS A 9 -7.62 7.73 25.81
C LYS A 9 -6.39 6.85 25.55
N THR A 10 -6.46 5.58 25.89
CA THR A 10 -5.40 4.60 25.65
C THR A 10 -5.29 4.33 24.15
N ASP A 11 -6.40 4.19 23.45
CA ASP A 11 -6.48 3.98 22.02
C ASP A 11 -5.88 5.17 21.24
N LEU A 12 -6.25 6.40 21.57
CA LEU A 12 -5.67 7.61 20.97
C LEU A 12 -4.16 7.74 21.16
N ARG A 13 -3.63 7.37 22.35
CA ARG A 13 -2.18 7.38 22.61
C ARG A 13 -1.45 6.33 21.75
N VAL A 14 -2.00 5.13 21.67
CA VAL A 14 -1.47 4.04 20.85
C VAL A 14 -1.42 4.49 19.39
N ARG A 15 -2.54 4.97 18.85
CA ARG A 15 -2.64 5.44 17.48
C ARG A 15 -1.66 6.57 17.17
N ARG A 16 -1.53 7.54 18.06
CA ARG A 16 -0.57 8.65 17.92
C ARG A 16 0.87 8.14 17.88
N THR A 17 1.24 7.23 18.78
CA THR A 17 2.60 6.66 18.82
C THR A 17 2.92 5.89 17.55
N ARG A 18 2.01 5.04 17.07
CA ARG A 18 2.17 4.29 15.81
C ARG A 18 2.35 5.24 14.63
N LYS A 19 1.53 6.29 14.55
CA LYS A 19 1.63 7.32 13.51
C LYS A 19 2.99 8.04 13.54
N MET A 20 3.47 8.46 14.72
CA MET A 20 4.77 9.12 14.84
C MET A 20 5.93 8.21 14.39
N LEU A 21 5.88 6.93 14.72
CA LEU A 21 6.89 5.94 14.29
C LEU A 21 6.84 5.73 12.78
N TRP A 22 5.65 5.66 12.19
CA TRP A 22 5.46 5.55 10.75
C TRP A 22 6.00 6.78 10.01
N GLU A 23 5.63 7.99 10.43
CA GLU A 23 6.12 9.25 9.84
C GLU A 23 7.65 9.36 9.94
N ALA A 24 8.23 8.89 11.03
CA ALA A 24 9.69 8.85 11.20
C ALA A 24 10.35 7.86 10.22
N LEU A 25 9.76 6.67 10.03
CA LEU A 25 10.25 5.70 9.05
C LEU A 25 10.20 6.28 7.64
N VAL A 26 9.08 6.87 7.23
CA VAL A 26 8.92 7.48 5.89
C VAL A 26 10.00 8.54 5.64
N LYS A 27 10.25 9.45 6.59
CA LYS A 27 11.30 10.47 6.48
C LYS A 27 12.71 9.90 6.40
N LEU A 28 12.99 8.81 7.13
CA LEU A 28 14.29 8.14 7.04
C LEU A 28 14.51 7.44 5.70
N LEU A 29 13.43 6.95 5.09
CA LEU A 29 13.47 6.36 3.75
C LEU A 29 13.82 7.36 2.65
N GLU A 30 13.59 8.65 2.85
CA GLU A 30 14.07 9.72 1.96
C GLU A 30 15.59 9.86 1.97
N GLU A 31 16.23 9.46 3.06
CA GLU A 31 17.67 9.62 3.28
C GLU A 31 18.46 8.35 2.95
N ARG A 32 17.88 7.17 3.22
CA ARG A 32 18.61 5.89 3.15
C ARG A 32 17.69 4.70 2.85
N PRO A 33 18.25 3.62 2.24
CA PRO A 33 17.51 2.39 1.99
C PRO A 33 16.96 1.76 3.27
N PHE A 34 15.79 1.14 3.18
CA PHE A 34 15.10 0.49 4.30
C PHE A 34 15.99 -0.51 5.05
N GLU A 35 16.77 -1.30 4.33
CA GLU A 35 17.64 -2.32 4.91
C GLU A 35 18.71 -1.73 5.84
N ALA A 36 19.18 -0.53 5.53
CA ALA A 36 20.20 0.19 6.31
C ALA A 36 19.63 0.86 7.57
N LEU A 37 18.30 0.96 7.71
CA LEU A 37 17.67 1.61 8.85
C LEU A 37 17.58 0.66 10.05
N SER A 38 17.87 1.18 11.24
CA SER A 38 17.68 0.48 12.51
C SER A 38 16.44 0.97 13.26
N VAL A 39 15.88 0.12 14.12
CA VAL A 39 14.80 0.52 15.04
C VAL A 39 15.21 1.70 15.92
N GLN A 40 16.49 1.79 16.30
CA GLN A 40 16.98 2.91 17.14
C GLN A 40 16.82 4.23 16.39
N GLU A 41 17.24 4.32 15.15
CA GLU A 41 17.15 5.54 14.33
C GLU A 41 15.70 5.98 14.11
N ILE A 42 14.79 5.01 13.90
CA ILE A 42 13.35 5.29 13.81
C ILE A 42 12.83 5.87 15.11
N CYS A 43 13.23 5.28 16.26
CA CYS A 43 12.83 5.76 17.57
C CYS A 43 13.37 7.16 17.88
N ASP A 44 14.63 7.42 17.55
CA ASP A 44 15.26 8.72 17.76
C ASP A 44 14.59 9.80 16.92
N ARG A 45 14.32 9.51 15.64
CA ARG A 45 13.60 10.42 14.74
C ARG A 45 12.16 10.68 15.20
N ALA A 46 11.48 9.67 15.73
CA ALA A 46 10.12 9.77 16.26
C ALA A 46 10.04 10.41 17.66
N MET A 47 11.19 10.60 18.35
CA MET A 47 11.27 10.97 19.77
C MET A 47 10.50 9.99 20.68
N VAL A 48 10.59 8.69 20.38
CA VAL A 48 9.93 7.62 21.11
C VAL A 48 10.96 6.67 21.69
N HIS A 49 10.80 6.29 22.96
CA HIS A 49 11.69 5.31 23.58
C HIS A 49 11.59 3.93 22.89
N ARG A 50 12.71 3.25 22.69
CA ARG A 50 12.79 1.91 22.09
C ARG A 50 11.89 0.89 22.82
N THR A 51 11.76 0.99 24.14
CA THR A 51 10.82 0.17 24.92
C THR A 51 9.36 0.42 24.54
N THR A 52 9.02 1.64 24.10
CA THR A 52 7.69 1.96 23.60
C THR A 52 7.48 1.43 22.21
N PHE A 53 8.50 1.47 21.34
CA PHE A 53 8.45 0.83 20.03
C PHE A 53 8.05 -0.64 20.14
N TYR A 54 8.76 -1.41 20.96
CA TYR A 54 8.51 -2.86 21.13
C TYR A 54 7.20 -3.22 21.84
N LYS A 55 6.46 -2.24 22.36
CA LYS A 55 5.05 -2.43 22.78
C LYS A 55 4.07 -2.41 21.63
N HIS A 56 4.48 -1.89 20.47
CA HIS A 56 3.62 -1.69 19.29
C HIS A 56 4.04 -2.52 18.10
N PHE A 57 5.33 -2.78 17.94
CA PHE A 57 5.92 -3.47 16.80
C PHE A 57 7.07 -4.36 17.24
N GLU A 58 7.16 -5.55 16.68
CA GLU A 58 8.26 -6.49 16.93
C GLU A 58 9.56 -6.02 16.26
N ASP A 59 9.42 -5.44 15.07
CA ASP A 59 10.54 -4.95 14.26
C ASP A 59 10.10 -3.85 13.27
N LYS A 60 11.03 -3.36 12.45
CA LYS A 60 10.76 -2.36 11.41
C LYS A 60 9.86 -2.88 10.27
N TYR A 61 9.86 -4.20 10.04
CA TYR A 61 9.01 -4.81 9.01
C TYR A 61 7.53 -4.81 9.43
N GLN A 62 7.25 -5.05 10.71
CA GLN A 62 5.89 -4.92 11.22
C GLN A 62 5.40 -3.47 11.21
N LEU A 63 6.28 -2.50 11.48
CA LEU A 63 5.96 -1.07 11.30
C LEU A 63 5.68 -0.75 9.83
N LEU A 64 6.44 -1.31 8.88
CA LEU A 64 6.19 -1.16 7.45
C LEU A 64 4.82 -1.74 7.07
N SER A 65 4.51 -2.96 7.50
CA SER A 65 3.19 -3.59 7.25
C SER A 65 2.05 -2.75 7.79
N TYR A 66 2.20 -2.18 8.99
CA TYR A 66 1.22 -1.26 9.56
C TYR A 66 0.99 -0.04 8.67
N GLY A 67 2.05 0.57 8.15
CA GLY A 67 1.92 1.75 7.27
C GLY A 67 1.27 1.42 5.93
N LEU A 68 1.54 0.23 5.38
CA LEU A 68 0.88 -0.25 4.15
C LEU A 68 -0.62 -0.47 4.37
N GLU A 69 -1.02 -1.01 5.53
CA GLU A 69 -2.43 -1.19 5.87
C GLU A 69 -3.14 0.15 6.10
N GLU A 70 -2.53 1.10 6.79
CA GLU A 70 -3.07 2.47 6.94
C GLU A 70 -3.25 3.15 5.57
N ALA A 71 -2.32 2.90 4.63
CA ALA A 71 -2.45 3.39 3.25
C ALA A 71 -3.65 2.75 2.55
N ARG A 72 -3.84 1.43 2.68
CA ARG A 72 -4.99 0.70 2.14
C ARG A 72 -6.32 1.24 2.69
N GLU A 73 -6.40 1.44 4.02
CA GLU A 73 -7.60 1.97 4.67
C GLU A 73 -8.00 3.35 4.13
N ARG A 74 -7.04 4.21 3.78
CA ARG A 74 -7.34 5.52 3.17
C ARG A 74 -8.01 5.40 1.80
N PHE A 75 -7.78 4.30 1.08
CA PHE A 75 -8.41 4.01 -0.21
C PHE A 75 -9.69 3.17 -0.10
N ALA A 76 -10.05 2.72 1.09
CA ALA A 76 -11.22 1.87 1.30
C ALA A 76 -12.53 2.55 0.87
N ASP A 77 -12.59 3.89 0.93
CA ASP A 77 -13.76 4.66 0.49
C ASP A 77 -13.89 4.78 -1.04
N ARG A 78 -12.83 4.40 -1.80
CA ARG A 78 -12.89 4.40 -3.27
C ARG A 78 -13.51 3.12 -3.79
N SER A 79 -14.25 3.25 -4.89
CA SER A 79 -14.83 2.08 -5.55
C SER A 79 -13.74 1.10 -6.00
N TYR A 80 -14.09 -0.18 -6.09
CA TYR A 80 -13.22 -1.20 -6.66
C TYR A 80 -12.75 -0.80 -8.08
N GLU A 81 -13.67 -0.31 -8.92
CA GLU A 81 -13.36 0.16 -10.27
C GLU A 81 -12.34 1.29 -10.28
N ASP A 82 -12.49 2.28 -9.40
CA ASP A 82 -11.57 3.42 -9.30
C ASP A 82 -10.15 2.95 -8.90
N ARG A 83 -10.06 2.01 -7.96
CA ARG A 83 -8.76 1.43 -7.54
C ARG A 83 -8.06 0.64 -8.65
N ILE A 84 -8.82 -0.02 -9.53
CA ILE A 84 -8.26 -0.75 -10.67
C ILE A 84 -7.91 0.18 -11.83
N LEU A 85 -8.67 1.23 -12.09
CA LEU A 85 -8.44 2.08 -13.25
C LEU A 85 -7.49 3.25 -12.98
N HIS A 86 -7.31 3.64 -11.71
CA HIS A 86 -6.54 4.83 -11.34
C HIS A 86 -5.47 4.59 -10.25
N PRO A 87 -4.70 3.49 -10.29
CA PRO A 87 -3.73 3.17 -9.25
C PRO A 87 -2.57 4.16 -9.19
N ILE A 88 -2.12 4.73 -10.31
CA ILE A 88 -0.98 5.67 -10.35
C ILE A 88 -1.39 7.03 -9.79
N GLN A 89 -2.59 7.53 -10.11
CA GLN A 89 -3.13 8.74 -9.48
C GLN A 89 -3.27 8.56 -7.97
N MET A 90 -3.68 7.39 -7.52
CA MET A 90 -3.71 7.07 -6.09
C MET A 90 -2.32 7.20 -5.44
N PHE A 91 -1.25 6.77 -6.09
CA PHE A 91 0.12 6.98 -5.60
C PHE A 91 0.51 8.46 -5.58
N GLU A 92 0.07 9.26 -6.54
CA GLU A 92 0.37 10.69 -6.60
C GLU A 92 -0.30 11.48 -5.48
N GLU A 93 -1.54 11.16 -5.12
CA GLU A 93 -2.28 11.78 -4.01
C GLU A 93 -1.61 11.56 -2.64
N PHE A 94 -0.77 10.53 -2.55
CA PHE A 94 0.09 10.27 -1.39
C PHE A 94 1.50 10.78 -1.66
N GLY A 95 1.72 12.08 -1.51
CA GLY A 95 3.04 12.68 -1.65
C GLY A 95 4.13 11.90 -0.90
N ASP A 96 3.86 11.51 0.34
CA ASP A 96 4.75 10.68 1.16
C ASP A 96 4.96 9.27 0.54
N MET A 97 3.92 8.69 -0.06
CA MET A 97 4.01 7.38 -0.72
C MET A 97 4.77 7.42 -2.04
N ARG A 98 4.72 8.52 -2.79
CA ARG A 98 5.54 8.70 -4.00
C ARG A 98 7.02 8.65 -3.67
N GLN A 99 7.45 9.38 -2.64
CA GLN A 99 8.83 9.34 -2.15
C GLN A 99 9.20 7.94 -1.67
N PHE A 100 8.34 7.32 -0.87
CA PHE A 100 8.49 5.95 -0.40
C PHE A 100 8.63 4.94 -1.55
N HIS A 101 7.79 5.04 -2.58
CA HIS A 101 7.87 4.16 -3.75
C HIS A 101 9.13 4.41 -4.58
N ALA A 102 9.53 5.66 -4.75
CA ALA A 102 10.76 6.02 -5.45
C ALA A 102 12.00 5.43 -4.76
N LEU A 103 12.04 5.46 -3.43
CA LEU A 103 13.13 4.87 -2.65
C LEU A 103 13.09 3.34 -2.68
N ALA A 104 11.89 2.75 -2.65
CA ALA A 104 11.70 1.31 -2.77
C ALA A 104 12.16 0.77 -4.13
N THR A 105 12.09 1.59 -5.18
CA THR A 105 12.44 1.21 -6.56
C THR A 105 13.86 1.64 -6.97
N SER A 106 14.59 2.36 -6.10
CA SER A 106 15.97 2.75 -6.38
C SER A 106 16.90 1.54 -6.40
N ASP A 107 17.47 1.27 -7.56
CA ASP A 107 18.66 0.44 -7.93
C ASP A 107 18.93 -0.94 -7.29
N ARG A 108 18.09 -1.47 -6.42
CA ARG A 108 18.26 -2.82 -5.88
C ARG A 108 17.03 -3.66 -6.20
N GLU A 109 17.14 -4.45 -7.24
CA GLU A 109 16.08 -5.34 -7.77
C GLU A 109 15.51 -6.37 -6.78
N CYS A 110 16.04 -6.45 -5.56
CA CYS A 110 15.63 -7.41 -4.53
C CYS A 110 15.63 -6.81 -3.13
N SER A 111 14.99 -5.66 -2.90
CA SER A 111 14.82 -5.20 -1.51
C SER A 111 13.67 -5.94 -0.85
N SER A 112 13.87 -6.31 0.43
CA SER A 112 12.82 -6.95 1.25
C SER A 112 11.56 -6.05 1.33
N MET A 113 11.77 -4.74 1.30
CA MET A 113 10.70 -3.75 1.30
C MET A 113 9.84 -3.83 0.03
N ASN A 114 10.46 -3.89 -1.16
CA ASN A 114 9.74 -4.02 -2.43
C ASN A 114 8.89 -5.29 -2.47
N SER A 115 9.47 -6.40 -2.02
CA SER A 115 8.74 -7.67 -1.94
C SER A 115 7.54 -7.58 -1.00
N MET A 116 7.67 -6.88 0.13
CA MET A 116 6.56 -6.67 1.06
C MET A 116 5.47 -5.78 0.48
N ILE A 117 5.84 -4.67 -0.18
CA ILE A 117 4.88 -3.76 -0.83
C ILE A 117 4.11 -4.51 -1.92
N GLN A 118 4.82 -5.22 -2.79
CA GLN A 118 4.21 -5.98 -3.88
C GLN A 118 3.29 -7.08 -3.34
N LYS A 119 3.75 -7.82 -2.33
CA LYS A 119 2.93 -8.84 -1.68
C LYS A 119 1.66 -8.23 -1.07
N HIS A 120 1.78 -7.14 -0.33
CA HIS A 120 0.64 -6.47 0.30
C HIS A 120 -0.38 -5.99 -0.75
N ALA A 121 0.08 -5.39 -1.85
CA ALA A 121 -0.79 -4.98 -2.95
C ALA A 121 -1.49 -6.17 -3.61
N CYS A 122 -0.77 -7.27 -3.82
CA CYS A 122 -1.31 -8.50 -4.38
C CYS A 122 -2.38 -9.13 -3.45
N ASP A 123 -2.06 -9.25 -2.15
CA ASP A 123 -2.99 -9.82 -1.15
C ASP A 123 -4.25 -8.96 -1.02
N SER A 124 -4.11 -7.63 -1.00
CA SER A 124 -5.24 -6.69 -0.96
C SER A 124 -6.17 -6.84 -2.17
N LEU A 125 -5.62 -6.87 -3.38
CA LEU A 125 -6.42 -7.06 -4.59
C LEU A 125 -7.09 -8.44 -4.61
N ARG A 126 -6.37 -9.48 -4.17
CA ARG A 126 -6.91 -10.82 -4.06
C ARG A 126 -8.13 -10.88 -3.15
N GLU A 127 -8.08 -10.20 -2.00
CA GLU A 127 -9.23 -10.12 -1.08
C GLU A 127 -10.43 -9.43 -1.75
N ASP A 128 -10.24 -8.33 -2.45
CA ASP A 128 -11.29 -7.62 -3.19
C ASP A 128 -11.94 -8.52 -4.26
N LEU A 129 -11.12 -9.27 -5.01
CA LEU A 129 -11.61 -10.20 -6.05
C LEU A 129 -12.39 -11.37 -5.45
N LEU A 130 -11.90 -11.96 -4.35
CA LEU A 130 -12.62 -13.04 -3.64
C LEU A 130 -13.94 -12.54 -3.05
N GLU A 131 -13.99 -11.32 -2.54
CA GLU A 131 -15.23 -10.73 -2.08
C GLU A 131 -16.22 -10.54 -3.23
N ALA A 132 -15.75 -10.09 -4.41
CA ALA A 132 -16.57 -10.00 -5.61
C ALA A 132 -17.10 -11.39 -6.05
N GLU A 133 -16.25 -12.44 -6.04
CA GLU A 133 -16.69 -13.83 -6.31
C GLU A 133 -17.79 -14.29 -5.34
N SER A 134 -17.63 -13.99 -4.05
CA SER A 134 -18.63 -14.34 -3.04
C SER A 134 -19.99 -13.70 -3.29
N ARG A 135 -20.00 -12.53 -3.97
CA ARG A 135 -21.20 -11.79 -4.40
C ARG A 135 -21.73 -12.25 -5.77
N GLY A 136 -21.09 -13.25 -6.40
CA GLY A 136 -21.54 -13.86 -7.64
C GLY A 136 -20.79 -13.40 -8.92
N ALA A 137 -19.75 -12.59 -8.81
CA ALA A 137 -18.86 -12.28 -9.93
C ALA A 137 -18.16 -13.55 -10.41
N ARG A 138 -17.90 -13.64 -11.72
CA ARG A 138 -17.18 -14.78 -12.34
C ARG A 138 -16.04 -14.27 -13.17
N PHE A 139 -14.83 -14.53 -12.71
CA PHE A 139 -13.62 -14.12 -13.41
C PHE A 139 -13.21 -15.15 -14.46
N PRO A 140 -12.63 -14.72 -15.60
CA PRO A 140 -12.24 -15.61 -16.71
C PRO A 140 -11.02 -16.48 -16.36
N VAL A 141 -10.24 -16.08 -15.37
CA VAL A 141 -9.08 -16.83 -14.84
C VAL A 141 -9.08 -16.77 -13.30
N PRO A 142 -8.36 -17.67 -12.61
CA PRO A 142 -8.30 -17.67 -11.15
C PRO A 142 -7.87 -16.31 -10.58
N VAL A 143 -8.52 -15.87 -9.50
CA VAL A 143 -8.27 -14.57 -8.86
C VAL A 143 -6.82 -14.38 -8.43
N ASP A 144 -6.14 -15.45 -8.03
CA ASP A 144 -4.71 -15.40 -7.67
C ASP A 144 -3.83 -14.98 -8.86
N ILE A 145 -4.18 -15.40 -10.08
CA ILE A 145 -3.46 -15.02 -11.31
C ILE A 145 -3.75 -13.57 -11.65
N ILE A 146 -4.99 -13.12 -11.53
CA ILE A 146 -5.37 -11.72 -11.77
C ILE A 146 -4.62 -10.81 -10.81
N ALA A 147 -4.64 -11.13 -9.52
CA ALA A 147 -3.99 -10.35 -8.49
C ALA A 147 -2.47 -10.25 -8.69
N ALA A 148 -1.81 -11.38 -8.98
CA ALA A 148 -0.38 -11.41 -9.23
C ALA A 148 0.02 -10.64 -10.50
N PHE A 149 -0.71 -10.80 -11.59
CA PHE A 149 -0.46 -10.09 -12.85
C PHE A 149 -0.63 -8.58 -12.68
N TYR A 150 -1.77 -8.16 -12.13
CA TYR A 150 -2.10 -6.74 -12.01
C TYR A 150 -1.17 -6.01 -11.03
N SER A 151 -0.93 -6.57 -9.84
CA SER A 151 -0.02 -5.96 -8.86
C SER A 151 1.41 -5.84 -9.41
N GLY A 152 1.87 -6.82 -10.17
CA GLY A 152 3.15 -6.77 -10.88
C GLY A 152 3.19 -5.68 -11.95
N ALA A 153 2.13 -5.57 -12.76
CA ALA A 153 2.03 -4.55 -13.82
C ALA A 153 2.03 -3.14 -13.23
N VAL A 154 1.21 -2.87 -12.21
CA VAL A 154 1.15 -1.56 -11.53
C VAL A 154 2.48 -1.22 -10.87
N SER A 155 3.11 -2.18 -10.18
CA SER A 155 4.42 -1.98 -9.55
C SER A 155 5.50 -1.64 -10.58
N SER A 156 5.56 -2.37 -11.69
CA SER A 156 6.54 -2.13 -12.75
C SER A 156 6.31 -0.78 -13.46
N LEU A 157 5.06 -0.45 -13.78
CA LEU A 157 4.71 0.83 -14.40
C LEU A 157 4.98 2.02 -13.47
N GLY A 158 4.59 1.91 -12.21
CA GLY A 158 4.85 2.94 -11.20
C GLY A 158 6.35 3.18 -11.01
N SER A 159 7.13 2.09 -10.92
CA SER A 159 8.60 2.15 -10.82
C SER A 159 9.22 2.82 -12.04
N TRP A 160 8.77 2.44 -13.23
CA TRP A 160 9.24 3.04 -14.48
C TRP A 160 8.91 4.53 -14.53
N TRP A 161 7.67 4.90 -14.22
CA TRP A 161 7.20 6.30 -14.22
C TRP A 161 8.00 7.18 -13.25
N LEU A 162 8.26 6.68 -12.04
CA LEU A 162 9.03 7.42 -11.03
C LEU A 162 10.51 7.59 -11.41
N LYS A 163 11.11 6.59 -12.07
CA LYS A 163 12.53 6.61 -12.46
C LYS A 163 12.81 7.48 -13.68
N ASN A 164 11.84 7.64 -14.58
CA ASN A 164 12.10 8.27 -15.87
C ASN A 164 11.79 9.78 -15.90
N ASP A 165 11.51 10.42 -14.76
CA ASP A 165 11.19 11.86 -14.64
C ASP A 165 10.34 12.34 -15.84
N SER A 166 9.33 11.54 -16.18
CA SER A 166 8.63 11.67 -17.45
C SER A 166 7.67 12.86 -17.41
N SER A 167 7.53 13.54 -18.54
CA SER A 167 6.48 14.55 -18.77
C SER A 167 5.06 13.96 -18.75
N VAL A 168 4.96 12.64 -18.54
CA VAL A 168 3.69 11.90 -18.48
C VAL A 168 3.08 12.05 -17.10
N SER A 169 1.83 12.54 -17.05
CA SER A 169 1.08 12.69 -15.81
C SER A 169 0.63 11.31 -15.25
N ALA A 170 0.33 11.26 -13.96
CA ALA A 170 -0.24 10.05 -13.34
C ALA A 170 -1.54 9.60 -14.04
N LYS A 171 -2.36 10.56 -14.47
CA LYS A 171 -3.58 10.30 -15.23
C LYS A 171 -3.29 9.61 -16.57
N GLU A 172 -2.31 10.10 -17.33
CA GLU A 172 -1.92 9.48 -18.61
C GLU A 172 -1.36 8.07 -18.40
N MET A 173 -0.61 7.85 -17.31
CA MET A 173 -0.12 6.52 -16.96
C MET A 173 -1.26 5.55 -16.67
N ASP A 174 -2.30 5.98 -15.96
CA ASP A 174 -3.49 5.17 -15.73
C ASP A 174 -4.26 4.89 -17.03
N GLU A 175 -4.33 5.87 -17.94
CA GLU A 175 -4.91 5.66 -19.28
C GLU A 175 -4.12 4.62 -20.08
N TYR A 176 -2.79 4.63 -20.00
CA TYR A 176 -1.94 3.62 -20.65
C TYR A 176 -2.14 2.23 -20.03
N LEU A 177 -2.16 2.15 -18.69
CA LEU A 177 -2.49 0.91 -18.00
C LEU A 177 -3.85 0.36 -18.44
N GLY A 178 -4.88 1.22 -18.47
CA GLY A 178 -6.23 0.86 -18.88
C GLY A 178 -6.36 0.36 -20.33
N ARG A 179 -5.40 0.73 -21.22
CA ARG A 179 -5.30 0.21 -22.58
C ARG A 179 -4.56 -1.12 -22.67
N LEU A 180 -3.69 -1.40 -21.70
CA LEU A 180 -2.88 -2.61 -21.66
C LEU A 180 -3.58 -3.78 -20.98
N ILE A 181 -4.51 -3.50 -20.06
CA ILE A 181 -5.26 -4.53 -19.33
C ILE A 181 -6.54 -4.92 -20.07
N ASN A 182 -6.92 -6.19 -19.98
CA ASN A 182 -8.25 -6.63 -20.41
C ASN A 182 -9.26 -6.30 -19.30
N LYS A 183 -10.09 -5.28 -19.51
CA LYS A 183 -11.08 -4.83 -18.53
C LYS A 183 -12.08 -5.92 -18.14
N ASP A 184 -12.45 -6.82 -19.08
CA ASP A 184 -13.39 -7.91 -18.80
C ASP A 184 -12.84 -8.90 -17.76
N ALA A 185 -11.53 -8.95 -17.60
CA ALA A 185 -10.90 -9.78 -16.55
C ALA A 185 -11.09 -9.21 -15.15
N PHE A 186 -11.32 -7.90 -15.00
CA PHE A 186 -11.49 -7.21 -13.73
C PHE A 186 -12.94 -6.83 -13.44
N PHE A 187 -13.73 -6.58 -14.49
CA PHE A 187 -15.13 -6.17 -14.42
C PHE A 187 -16.00 -7.18 -15.15
N PRO A 188 -16.15 -8.40 -14.60
CA PRO A 188 -16.98 -9.41 -15.23
C PRO A 188 -18.43 -8.90 -15.27
N ASN A 189 -19.03 -8.91 -16.46
CA ASN A 189 -20.44 -8.57 -16.65
C ASN A 189 -21.27 -9.38 -15.65
N GLU A 190 -22.11 -8.71 -14.86
CA GLU A 190 -23.13 -9.37 -14.07
C GLU A 190 -23.99 -10.19 -15.06
N SER A 191 -23.97 -11.52 -14.89
CA SER A 191 -24.83 -12.38 -15.69
C SER A 191 -26.28 -11.91 -15.53
N PRO A 192 -27.06 -11.72 -16.61
CA PRO A 192 -28.43 -11.28 -16.48
C PRO A 192 -29.17 -12.25 -15.55
N LYS A 193 -29.75 -11.71 -14.50
CA LYS A 193 -30.62 -12.48 -13.57
C LYS A 193 -31.67 -13.18 -14.39
N LYS A 194 -31.61 -14.53 -14.44
CA LYS A 194 -32.69 -15.36 -15.01
C LYS A 194 -33.88 -15.35 -14.08
#